data_00be249d95d729162ba42e71a2d9466e
#
_entry.id   00be249d95d729162ba42e71a2d9466e
#
_cell.length_a   1.000
_cell.length_b   1.000
_cell.length_c   1.000
_cell.angle_alpha   90.00
_cell.angle_beta   90.00
_cell.angle_gamma   90.00
#
_symmetry.space_group_name_H-M   'P 1'
#
loop_
_entity.id
_entity.type
_entity.pdbx_description
1 polymer ?
#
loop_
_entity_poly.entity_id
_entity_poly.type
_entity_poly.pdbx_seq_one_letter_code
_entity_poly.pdbx_strand_id
1 'polypeptide(L)'
;TRRSSDLLLAALKAAGYRASIDDSEKSPGWKFSEQEMVGIPTRIEIGPKDIENGQVVVVRRDTREKIVVAMDELTEKLSEILETIQKDMFERAKAFLDSHIHTAANMDEMVKVAQEEIGFIKAMWCGDDACEEEIKAQTGGVTSRCIPEEQEQISDVCVCCGKPAKHMVYWGKAY
;
A
#
# COMPACT_ATOMS: atom_id res chain seq x y z
N THR A 1 -33.91 13.04 -9.96
CA THR A 1 -32.63 12.30 -9.74
C THR A 1 -31.62 12.60 -10.85
N ARG A 2 -31.96 12.43 -12.14
CA ARG A 2 -30.99 12.64 -13.24
C ARG A 2 -30.47 14.09 -13.27
N ARG A 3 -31.37 15.10 -13.18
CA ARG A 3 -30.96 16.51 -13.17
C ARG A 3 -30.03 16.84 -11.98
N SER A 4 -30.28 16.23 -10.82
CA SER A 4 -29.43 16.46 -9.63
C SER A 4 -28.04 15.83 -9.78
N SER A 5 -27.97 14.63 -10.37
CA SER A 5 -26.68 13.99 -10.63
C SER A 5 -25.87 14.73 -11.70
N ASP A 6 -26.52 15.29 -12.74
CA ASP A 6 -25.86 16.10 -13.76
C ASP A 6 -25.29 17.40 -13.19
N LEU A 7 -26.04 18.08 -12.30
CA LEU A 7 -25.56 19.28 -11.61
C LEU A 7 -24.38 18.97 -10.69
N LEU A 8 -24.46 17.86 -9.97
CA LEU A 8 -23.38 17.39 -9.10
C LEU A 8 -22.11 17.07 -9.90
N LEU A 9 -22.25 16.37 -11.02
CA LEU A 9 -21.14 16.09 -11.91
C LEU A 9 -20.50 17.38 -12.42
N ALA A 10 -21.31 18.36 -12.81
CA ALA A 10 -20.80 19.65 -13.29
C ALA A 10 -20.01 20.39 -12.19
N ALA A 11 -20.53 20.39 -10.95
CA ALA A 11 -19.86 20.99 -9.81
C ALA A 11 -18.50 20.30 -9.51
N LEU A 12 -18.47 18.98 -9.49
CA LEU A 12 -17.24 18.21 -9.27
C LEU A 12 -16.20 18.48 -10.37
N LYS A 13 -16.61 18.52 -11.64
CA LYS A 13 -15.70 18.86 -12.75
C LYS A 13 -15.19 20.30 -12.66
N ALA A 14 -16.05 21.24 -12.29
CA ALA A 14 -15.65 22.64 -12.08
C ALA A 14 -14.64 22.79 -10.93
N ALA A 15 -14.73 21.93 -9.91
CA ALA A 15 -13.76 21.84 -8.80
C ALA A 15 -12.47 21.07 -9.16
N GLY A 16 -12.33 20.60 -10.41
CA GLY A 16 -11.12 19.93 -10.91
C GLY A 16 -11.10 18.41 -10.75
N TYR A 17 -12.18 17.79 -10.27
CA TYR A 17 -12.25 16.34 -10.15
C TYR A 17 -12.49 15.66 -11.50
N ARG A 18 -11.82 14.52 -11.72
CA ARG A 18 -12.07 13.62 -12.85
C ARG A 18 -13.28 12.73 -12.56
N ALA A 19 -14.47 13.30 -12.66
CA ALA A 19 -15.72 12.64 -12.34
C ALA A 19 -16.47 12.18 -13.60
N SER A 20 -17.17 11.06 -13.54
CA SER A 20 -18.08 10.54 -14.55
C SER A 20 -19.35 9.98 -13.91
N ILE A 21 -20.42 9.86 -14.69
CA ILE A 21 -21.64 9.18 -14.29
C ILE A 21 -21.75 7.87 -15.06
N ASP A 22 -22.11 6.80 -14.36
CA ASP A 22 -22.55 5.56 -14.98
C ASP A 22 -24.09 5.55 -15.04
N ASP A 23 -24.61 5.91 -16.20
CA ASP A 23 -26.05 5.92 -16.52
C ASP A 23 -26.51 4.68 -17.30
N SER A 24 -25.66 3.66 -17.40
CA SER A 24 -26.03 2.40 -18.04
C SER A 24 -27.22 1.70 -17.37
N GLU A 25 -27.87 0.79 -18.06
CA GLU A 25 -29.00 -0.01 -17.54
C GLU A 25 -28.55 -1.19 -16.65
N LYS A 26 -27.24 -1.34 -16.41
CA LYS A 26 -26.69 -2.41 -15.56
C LYS A 26 -27.16 -2.25 -14.10
N SER A 27 -27.23 -3.35 -13.39
CA SER A 27 -27.59 -3.32 -11.95
C SER A 27 -26.56 -2.53 -11.14
N PRO A 28 -26.96 -1.92 -10.01
CA PRO A 28 -26.04 -1.16 -9.15
C PRO A 28 -24.82 -1.99 -8.73
N GLY A 29 -25.02 -3.25 -8.34
CA GLY A 29 -23.91 -4.14 -7.94
C GLY A 29 -22.89 -4.36 -9.06
N TRP A 30 -23.36 -4.51 -10.31
CA TRP A 30 -22.46 -4.63 -11.47
C TRP A 30 -21.64 -3.35 -11.68
N LYS A 31 -22.31 -2.18 -11.67
CA LYS A 31 -21.63 -0.88 -11.82
C LYS A 31 -20.55 -0.69 -10.76
N PHE A 32 -20.85 -1.02 -9.51
CA PHE A 32 -19.89 -0.89 -8.41
C PHE A 32 -18.68 -1.78 -8.62
N SER A 33 -18.87 -3.05 -8.94
CA SER A 33 -17.78 -3.98 -9.19
C SER A 33 -16.90 -3.56 -10.37
N GLU A 34 -17.50 -3.09 -11.45
CA GLU A 34 -16.77 -2.65 -12.65
C GLU A 34 -15.87 -1.45 -12.33
N GLN A 35 -16.38 -0.45 -11.60
CA GLN A 35 -15.61 0.72 -11.20
C GLN A 35 -14.54 0.41 -10.15
N GLU A 36 -14.82 -0.51 -9.23
CA GLU A 36 -13.83 -1.01 -8.27
C GLU A 36 -12.67 -1.72 -8.97
N MET A 37 -12.95 -2.52 -10.00
CA MET A 37 -11.91 -3.23 -10.79
C MET A 37 -10.97 -2.28 -11.54
N VAL A 38 -11.47 -1.19 -12.09
CA VAL A 38 -10.65 -0.20 -12.78
C VAL A 38 -9.99 0.81 -11.84
N GLY A 39 -10.20 0.67 -10.53
CA GLY A 39 -9.45 1.41 -9.52
C GLY A 39 -10.02 2.78 -9.15
N ILE A 40 -11.29 3.07 -9.41
CA ILE A 40 -11.92 4.33 -8.97
C ILE A 40 -11.92 4.39 -7.44
N PRO A 41 -11.30 5.40 -6.82
CA PRO A 41 -11.06 5.43 -5.38
C PRO A 41 -12.34 5.67 -4.57
N THR A 42 -13.29 6.43 -5.12
CA THR A 42 -14.57 6.75 -4.47
C THR A 42 -15.70 6.67 -5.48
N ARG A 43 -16.87 6.21 -5.03
CA ARG A 43 -18.13 6.37 -5.77
C ARG A 43 -19.11 7.19 -4.95
N ILE A 44 -19.93 7.95 -5.63
CA ILE A 44 -20.99 8.76 -5.04
C ILE A 44 -22.33 8.12 -5.40
N GLU A 45 -23.06 7.69 -4.39
CA GLU A 45 -24.41 7.14 -4.53
C GLU A 45 -25.42 8.26 -4.22
N ILE A 46 -26.42 8.39 -5.07
CA ILE A 46 -27.49 9.39 -4.90
C ILE A 46 -28.85 8.82 -5.28
N GLY A 47 -29.74 8.74 -4.31
CA GLY A 47 -31.12 8.31 -4.48
C GLY A 47 -32.12 9.42 -4.23
N PRO A 48 -33.44 9.17 -4.46
CA PRO A 48 -34.48 10.16 -4.21
C PRO A 48 -34.49 10.70 -2.77
N LYS A 49 -34.31 9.83 -1.77
CA LYS A 49 -34.23 10.21 -0.35
C LYS A 49 -33.00 11.06 -0.04
N ASP A 50 -31.89 10.80 -0.70
CA ASP A 50 -30.68 11.58 -0.49
C ASP A 50 -30.87 13.02 -1.02
N ILE A 51 -31.55 13.16 -2.15
CA ILE A 51 -31.91 14.47 -2.73
C ILE A 51 -32.83 15.25 -1.80
N GLU A 52 -33.86 14.59 -1.25
CA GLU A 52 -34.79 15.21 -0.32
C GLU A 52 -34.09 15.74 0.93
N ASN A 53 -33.07 15.02 1.40
CA ASN A 53 -32.24 15.36 2.55
C ASN A 53 -31.05 16.29 2.24
N GLY A 54 -30.87 16.68 0.99
CA GLY A 54 -29.70 17.51 0.57
C GLY A 54 -28.35 16.85 0.76
N GLN A 55 -28.27 15.52 0.66
CA GLN A 55 -27.07 14.73 0.94
C GLN A 55 -26.73 13.77 -0.20
N VAL A 56 -25.55 13.18 -0.13
CA VAL A 56 -25.10 12.06 -0.95
C VAL A 56 -24.37 11.05 -0.05
N VAL A 57 -24.18 9.83 -0.56
CA VAL A 57 -23.36 8.83 0.11
C VAL A 57 -22.07 8.63 -0.70
N VAL A 58 -20.94 8.98 -0.11
CA VAL A 58 -19.60 8.70 -0.67
C VAL A 58 -19.12 7.36 -0.12
N VAL A 59 -18.75 6.45 -1.01
CA VAL A 59 -18.24 5.12 -0.65
C VAL A 59 -16.76 5.02 -1.01
N ARG A 60 -15.94 4.71 -0.04
CA ARG A 60 -14.51 4.46 -0.22
C ARG A 60 -14.29 3.06 -0.84
N ARG A 61 -13.42 2.94 -1.84
CA ARG A 61 -13.08 1.64 -2.43
C ARG A 61 -12.23 0.78 -1.51
N ASP A 62 -11.31 1.39 -0.79
CA ASP A 62 -10.30 0.70 0.02
C ASP A 62 -10.84 0.03 1.28
N THR A 63 -11.84 0.64 1.94
CA THR A 63 -12.47 0.15 3.19
C THR A 63 -13.93 -0.25 3.01
N ARG A 64 -14.57 0.16 1.91
CA ARG A 64 -16.02 0.07 1.65
C ARG A 64 -16.88 0.88 2.63
N GLU A 65 -16.26 1.78 3.37
CA GLU A 65 -16.94 2.70 4.26
C GLU A 65 -17.89 3.60 3.49
N LYS A 66 -19.08 3.83 4.06
CA LYS A 66 -20.09 4.73 3.54
C LYS A 66 -20.15 6.00 4.39
N ILE A 67 -19.89 7.12 3.77
CA ILE A 67 -19.86 8.44 4.42
C ILE A 67 -21.00 9.27 3.84
N VAL A 68 -21.90 9.71 4.72
CA VAL A 68 -22.97 10.64 4.33
C VAL A 68 -22.40 12.06 4.34
N VAL A 69 -22.57 12.77 3.24
CA VAL A 69 -22.02 14.12 3.03
C VAL A 69 -23.12 15.04 2.53
N ALA A 70 -23.20 16.26 3.07
CA ALA A 70 -24.08 17.29 2.54
C ALA A 70 -23.65 17.69 1.12
N MET A 71 -24.61 17.94 0.22
CA MET A 71 -24.29 18.20 -1.19
C MET A 71 -23.45 19.46 -1.41
N ASP A 72 -23.67 20.47 -0.58
CA ASP A 72 -22.95 21.75 -0.62
C ASP A 72 -21.51 21.65 -0.09
N GLU A 73 -21.22 20.67 0.78
CA GLU A 73 -19.89 20.40 1.34
C GLU A 73 -19.12 19.33 0.55
N LEU A 74 -19.75 18.72 -0.46
CA LEU A 74 -19.19 17.53 -1.13
C LEU A 74 -17.80 17.76 -1.72
N THR A 75 -17.54 18.89 -2.34
CA THR A 75 -16.25 19.18 -3.00
C THR A 75 -15.11 19.24 -1.98
N GLU A 76 -15.32 19.87 -0.85
CA GLU A 76 -14.37 19.95 0.25
C GLU A 76 -14.13 18.59 0.90
N LYS A 77 -15.24 17.93 1.26
CA LYS A 77 -15.19 16.60 1.91
C LYS A 77 -14.59 15.52 1.00
N LEU A 78 -14.80 15.60 -0.30
CA LEU A 78 -14.18 14.65 -1.23
C LEU A 78 -12.67 14.78 -1.27
N SER A 79 -12.11 16.00 -1.17
CA SER A 79 -10.66 16.20 -1.04
C SER A 79 -10.11 15.54 0.22
N GLU A 80 -10.72 15.79 1.37
CA GLU A 80 -10.33 15.19 2.65
C GLU A 80 -10.41 13.65 2.59
N ILE A 81 -11.46 13.09 1.97
CA ILE A 81 -11.64 11.64 1.82
C ILE A 81 -10.53 11.06 0.94
N LEU A 82 -10.20 11.67 -0.19
CA LEU A 82 -9.17 11.19 -1.09
C LEU A 82 -7.78 11.23 -0.45
N GLU A 83 -7.46 12.29 0.28
CA GLU A 83 -6.21 12.40 1.04
C GLU A 83 -6.13 11.32 2.14
N THR A 84 -7.25 11.08 2.85
CA THR A 84 -7.34 10.04 3.87
C THR A 84 -7.14 8.65 3.27
N ILE A 85 -7.76 8.36 2.11
CA ILE A 85 -7.55 7.10 1.40
C ILE A 85 -6.06 6.89 1.07
N GLN A 86 -5.40 7.91 0.51
CA GLN A 86 -3.98 7.83 0.18
C GLN A 86 -3.12 7.57 1.42
N LYS A 87 -3.38 8.29 2.49
CA LYS A 87 -2.67 8.14 3.77
C LYS A 87 -2.87 6.74 4.36
N ASP A 88 -4.12 6.29 4.48
CA ASP A 88 -4.46 4.99 5.06
C ASP A 88 -3.85 3.83 4.25
N MET A 89 -3.86 3.93 2.92
CA MET A 89 -3.23 2.93 2.05
C MET A 89 -1.71 2.90 2.22
N PHE A 90 -1.08 4.08 2.31
CA PHE A 90 0.36 4.19 2.55
C PHE A 90 0.75 3.63 3.92
N GLU A 91 0.03 4.00 4.98
CA GLU A 91 0.31 3.54 6.35
C GLU A 91 0.15 2.02 6.47
N ARG A 92 -0.88 1.43 5.84
CA ARG A 92 -1.05 -0.03 5.81
C ARG A 92 0.09 -0.73 5.06
N ALA A 93 0.47 -0.21 3.90
CA ALA A 93 1.57 -0.76 3.11
C ALA A 93 2.91 -0.65 3.85
N LYS A 94 3.14 0.51 4.49
CA LYS A 94 4.34 0.73 5.31
C LYS A 94 4.38 -0.20 6.51
N ALA A 95 3.30 -0.31 7.26
CA ALA A 95 3.22 -1.21 8.41
C ALA A 95 3.43 -2.67 8.01
N PHE A 96 2.87 -3.08 6.86
CA PHE A 96 3.11 -4.41 6.32
C PHE A 96 4.59 -4.61 5.97
N LEU A 97 5.21 -3.68 5.27
CA LEU A 97 6.64 -3.75 4.94
C LEU A 97 7.50 -3.82 6.22
N ASP A 98 7.28 -2.90 7.16
CA ASP A 98 8.05 -2.81 8.40
C ASP A 98 7.95 -4.10 9.23
N SER A 99 6.78 -4.75 9.26
CA SER A 99 6.57 -6.03 9.95
C SER A 99 7.21 -7.23 9.27
N HIS A 100 7.67 -7.07 8.02
CA HIS A 100 8.35 -8.10 7.23
C HIS A 100 9.84 -7.78 6.98
N ILE A 101 10.41 -6.91 7.83
CA ILE A 101 11.84 -6.65 7.86
C ILE A 101 12.39 -7.21 9.16
N HIS A 102 13.22 -8.22 9.06
CA HIS A 102 13.84 -8.92 10.18
C HIS A 102 15.31 -8.58 10.27
N THR A 103 15.98 -8.95 11.37
CA THR A 103 17.42 -8.79 11.53
C THR A 103 18.07 -10.14 11.82
N ALA A 104 19.34 -10.30 11.41
CA ALA A 104 20.16 -11.44 11.76
C ALA A 104 21.58 -10.98 12.08
N ALA A 105 22.10 -11.34 13.25
CA ALA A 105 23.45 -11.02 13.67
C ALA A 105 24.48 -12.10 13.30
N ASN A 106 24.03 -13.32 13.02
CA ASN A 106 24.84 -14.48 12.69
C ASN A 106 24.12 -15.39 11.69
N MET A 107 24.82 -16.40 11.16
CA MET A 107 24.28 -17.29 10.13
C MET A 107 23.13 -18.15 10.64
N ASP A 108 23.16 -18.62 11.87
CA ASP A 108 22.08 -19.46 12.43
C ASP A 108 20.76 -18.69 12.49
N GLU A 109 20.81 -17.44 12.93
CA GLU A 109 19.65 -16.53 12.92
C GLU A 109 19.17 -16.27 11.49
N MET A 110 20.10 -16.04 10.56
CA MET A 110 19.75 -15.77 9.16
C MET A 110 19.07 -16.97 8.50
N VAL A 111 19.55 -18.17 8.73
CA VAL A 111 18.94 -19.42 8.24
C VAL A 111 17.56 -19.60 8.85
N LYS A 112 17.41 -19.38 10.16
CA LYS A 112 16.14 -19.48 10.87
C LYS A 112 15.11 -18.51 10.28
N VAL A 113 15.44 -17.23 10.18
CA VAL A 113 14.53 -16.21 9.60
C VAL A 113 14.18 -16.55 8.16
N ALA A 114 15.15 -16.98 7.35
CA ALA A 114 14.91 -17.34 5.94
C ALA A 114 13.96 -18.55 5.75
N GLN A 115 13.82 -19.40 6.79
CA GLN A 115 12.94 -20.57 6.75
C GLN A 115 11.57 -20.33 7.39
N GLU A 116 11.51 -19.52 8.44
CA GLU A 116 10.32 -19.35 9.28
C GLU A 116 9.52 -18.07 8.93
N GLU A 117 10.18 -17.05 8.36
CA GLU A 117 9.60 -15.74 8.13
C GLU A 117 9.58 -15.37 6.63
N ILE A 118 8.67 -14.48 6.26
CA ILE A 118 8.63 -13.89 4.93
C ILE A 118 9.13 -12.44 4.98
N GLY A 119 9.78 -11.99 3.90
CA GLY A 119 10.21 -10.61 3.76
C GLY A 119 11.71 -10.44 3.59
N PHE A 120 12.24 -9.36 4.15
CA PHE A 120 13.65 -9.02 4.05
C PHE A 120 14.39 -9.27 5.36
N ILE A 121 15.68 -9.54 5.26
CA ILE A 121 16.58 -9.69 6.40
C ILE A 121 17.64 -8.60 6.33
N LYS A 122 17.79 -7.80 7.36
CA LYS A 122 18.95 -6.92 7.52
C LYS A 122 20.07 -7.68 8.17
N ALA A 123 21.24 -7.73 7.56
CA ALA A 123 22.42 -8.35 8.14
C ALA A 123 23.70 -7.66 7.65
N MET A 124 24.75 -7.74 8.48
CA MET A 124 26.04 -7.12 8.21
C MET A 124 26.89 -8.01 7.29
N TRP A 125 27.56 -7.39 6.32
CA TRP A 125 28.37 -8.06 5.30
C TRP A 125 29.76 -7.46 5.15
N CYS A 126 30.76 -8.30 4.90
CA CYS A 126 32.17 -7.89 4.73
C CYS A 126 32.50 -7.39 3.30
N GLY A 127 31.60 -7.58 2.33
CA GLY A 127 31.82 -7.23 0.93
C GLY A 127 32.51 -8.33 0.11
N ASP A 128 32.59 -9.56 0.60
CA ASP A 128 33.21 -10.70 -0.08
C ASP A 128 32.12 -11.55 -0.77
N ASP A 129 32.23 -11.72 -2.10
CA ASP A 129 31.26 -12.48 -2.90
C ASP A 129 31.15 -13.95 -2.43
N ALA A 130 32.24 -14.53 -1.90
CA ALA A 130 32.24 -15.88 -1.34
C ALA A 130 31.25 -16.00 -0.14
N CYS A 131 31.09 -14.93 0.65
CA CYS A 131 30.12 -14.91 1.73
C CYS A 131 28.67 -14.85 1.21
N GLU A 132 28.43 -14.17 0.09
CA GLU A 132 27.10 -14.15 -0.54
C GLU A 132 26.71 -15.53 -1.07
N GLU A 133 27.60 -16.21 -1.75
CA GLU A 133 27.37 -17.57 -2.24
C GLU A 133 27.11 -18.56 -1.09
N GLU A 134 27.84 -18.44 0.02
CA GLU A 134 27.64 -19.26 1.21
C GLU A 134 26.28 -18.96 1.89
N ILE A 135 25.90 -17.68 2.01
CA ILE A 135 24.58 -17.29 2.52
C ILE A 135 23.48 -17.92 1.66
N LYS A 136 23.60 -17.79 0.33
CA LYS A 136 22.64 -18.36 -0.61
C LYS A 136 22.53 -19.88 -0.46
N ALA A 137 23.64 -20.56 -0.30
CA ALA A 137 23.68 -22.02 -0.15
C ALA A 137 23.01 -22.47 1.17
N GLN A 138 23.36 -21.86 2.30
CA GLN A 138 22.84 -22.26 3.61
C GLN A 138 21.38 -21.87 3.84
N THR A 139 20.93 -20.74 3.28
CA THR A 139 19.54 -20.24 3.44
C THR A 139 18.56 -20.81 2.41
N GLY A 140 19.06 -21.56 1.42
CA GLY A 140 18.23 -22.08 0.34
C GLY A 140 17.75 -21.01 -0.64
N GLY A 141 18.60 -19.99 -0.93
CA GLY A 141 18.36 -19.04 -2.01
C GLY A 141 18.24 -17.56 -1.62
N VAL A 142 18.56 -17.18 -0.39
CA VAL A 142 18.64 -15.76 -0.01
C VAL A 142 19.87 -15.12 -0.69
N THR A 143 19.66 -13.96 -1.32
CA THR A 143 20.69 -13.17 -1.97
C THR A 143 20.60 -11.70 -1.55
N SER A 144 21.67 -10.93 -1.75
CA SER A 144 21.69 -9.49 -1.52
C SER A 144 20.65 -8.77 -2.39
N ARG A 145 20.03 -7.73 -1.87
CA ARG A 145 19.04 -6.89 -2.57
C ARG A 145 19.52 -5.47 -2.76
N CYS A 146 19.92 -4.83 -1.67
CA CYS A 146 20.51 -3.51 -1.72
C CYS A 146 21.35 -3.23 -0.48
N ILE A 147 22.32 -2.33 -0.66
CA ILE A 147 23.03 -1.63 0.40
C ILE A 147 22.30 -0.29 0.55
N PRO A 148 21.55 -0.03 1.63
CA PRO A 148 20.84 1.23 1.79
C PRO A 148 21.81 2.39 2.02
N GLU A 149 21.39 3.60 1.70
CA GLU A 149 22.17 4.81 1.95
C GLU A 149 22.35 5.04 3.46
N GLU A 150 21.29 4.85 4.22
CA GLU A 150 21.33 4.88 5.68
C GLU A 150 21.78 3.53 6.21
N GLN A 151 22.96 3.52 6.86
CA GLN A 151 23.56 2.32 7.43
C GLN A 151 23.22 2.18 8.91
N GLU A 152 22.65 1.04 9.25
CA GLU A 152 22.35 0.62 10.62
C GLU A 152 23.38 -0.44 11.05
N GLN A 153 23.98 -0.27 12.24
CA GLN A 153 24.94 -1.25 12.74
C GLN A 153 24.23 -2.31 13.59
N ILE A 154 24.02 -3.48 12.99
CA ILE A 154 23.37 -4.65 13.64
C ILE A 154 24.40 -5.48 14.38
N SER A 155 25.61 -5.59 13.82
CA SER A 155 26.75 -6.34 14.35
C SER A 155 28.06 -5.71 13.85
N ASP A 156 29.16 -5.94 14.55
CA ASP A 156 30.50 -5.50 14.11
C ASP A 156 31.08 -6.44 13.06
N VAL A 157 30.52 -7.63 12.92
CA VAL A 157 31.06 -8.69 12.07
C VAL A 157 30.08 -9.14 11.00
N CYS A 158 30.65 -9.67 9.92
CA CYS A 158 29.90 -10.28 8.83
C CYS A 158 29.07 -11.46 9.33
N VAL A 159 27.79 -11.49 8.96
CA VAL A 159 26.84 -12.56 9.31
C VAL A 159 27.34 -13.96 8.92
N CYS A 160 28.14 -14.06 7.85
CA CYS A 160 28.65 -15.32 7.33
C CYS A 160 30.02 -15.70 7.92
N CYS A 161 31.05 -14.88 7.73
CA CYS A 161 32.43 -15.29 8.03
C CYS A 161 33.00 -14.74 9.35
N GLY A 162 32.28 -13.91 10.08
CA GLY A 162 32.74 -13.30 11.31
C GLY A 162 33.87 -12.28 11.17
N LYS A 163 34.34 -11.95 9.97
CA LYS A 163 35.29 -10.86 9.73
C LYS A 163 34.63 -9.50 9.94
N PRO A 164 35.40 -8.41 10.17
CA PRO A 164 34.81 -7.08 10.29
C PRO A 164 33.85 -6.77 9.12
N ALA A 165 32.66 -6.33 9.45
CA ALA A 165 31.65 -5.97 8.45
C ALA A 165 31.93 -4.58 7.85
N LYS A 166 31.51 -4.37 6.62
CA LYS A 166 31.62 -3.08 5.91
C LYS A 166 30.27 -2.44 5.66
N HIS A 167 29.25 -3.25 5.42
CA HIS A 167 27.94 -2.78 4.99
C HIS A 167 26.82 -3.51 5.71
N MET A 168 25.77 -2.80 6.06
CA MET A 168 24.47 -3.37 6.33
C MET A 168 23.78 -3.58 4.98
N VAL A 169 23.24 -4.78 4.76
CA VAL A 169 22.62 -5.17 3.49
C VAL A 169 21.22 -5.71 3.77
N TYR A 170 20.29 -5.40 2.88
CA TYR A 170 19.01 -6.08 2.80
C TYR A 170 19.16 -7.36 1.98
N TRP A 171 18.80 -8.46 2.58
CA TRP A 171 18.81 -9.80 1.98
C TRP A 171 17.37 -10.28 1.77
N GLY A 172 17.15 -11.11 0.77
CA GLY A 172 15.84 -11.67 0.52
C GLY A 172 15.87 -12.86 -0.44
N LYS A 173 14.88 -13.74 -0.28
CA LYS A 173 14.70 -14.88 -1.17
C LYS A 173 13.82 -14.46 -2.36
N ALA A 174 14.25 -14.81 -3.59
CA ALA A 174 13.41 -14.70 -4.77
C ALA A 174 12.41 -15.86 -4.83
N TYR A 175 11.30 -15.64 -5.51
CA TYR A 175 10.29 -16.68 -5.79
C TYR A 175 10.81 -17.73 -6.76
#